data_9a4f7d635661ff8e6d7bd520163a9866
#
_entry.id   9a4f7d635661ff8e6d7bd520163a9866
#
_cell.length_a   1.000
_cell.length_b   1.000
_cell.length_c   1.000
_cell.angle_alpha   90.00
_cell.angle_beta   90.00
_cell.angle_gamma   90.00
#
_symmetry.space_group_name_H-M   'P 1'
#
loop_
_entity.id
_entity.type
_entity.pdbx_description
1 polymer ?
#
loop_
_entity_poly.entity_id
_entity_poly.type
_entity_poly.pdbx_seq_one_letter_code
_entity_poly.pdbx_strand_id
1 'polypeptide(L)'
;TPDYVVDTGNGQMPMDGRVMKDHNWHRGGYGKMTVTEILGVSSNVGTSYIIDHFYGSNPQKFVDGLKRMSIDQPLHLQISGEGKPNIRGPKERYFAKTTLPWMSIGYETQVPPINILTFYNGIANNGVSVRPKFVKAAIKDGEVVKEYPTEVINPKICSDKTLSQIREILRKVVGEGL
;
A
#
# COMPACT_ATOMS: atom_id res chain seq x y z
N THR A 1 8.54 -0.58 14.02
CA THR A 1 9.90 -0.77 13.47
C THR A 1 9.94 -2.04 12.64
N PRO A 2 10.88 -2.20 11.67
CA PRO A 2 11.05 -3.44 10.87
C PRO A 2 11.26 -4.69 11.72
N ASP A 3 11.86 -4.54 12.90
CA ASP A 3 12.22 -5.63 13.83
C ASP A 3 11.11 -5.94 14.85
N TYR A 4 9.95 -5.28 14.76
CA TYR A 4 8.82 -5.59 15.64
C TYR A 4 8.33 -7.00 15.35
N VAL A 5 8.26 -7.84 16.40
CA VAL A 5 7.91 -9.26 16.26
C VAL A 5 6.43 -9.48 16.52
N VAL A 6 5.81 -10.24 15.63
CA VAL A 6 4.42 -10.71 15.73
C VAL A 6 4.43 -12.23 15.77
N ASP A 7 3.64 -12.82 16.65
CA ASP A 7 3.38 -14.25 16.65
C ASP A 7 2.15 -14.53 15.77
N THR A 8 2.39 -15.10 14.60
CA THR A 8 1.33 -15.50 13.65
C THR A 8 0.81 -16.92 13.91
N GLY A 9 1.38 -17.58 14.94
CA GLY A 9 0.97 -18.92 15.36
C GLY A 9 1.02 -19.94 14.22
N ASN A 10 -0.06 -20.69 14.08
CA ASN A 10 -0.22 -21.67 13.00
C ASN A 10 -0.75 -21.09 11.68
N GLY A 11 -0.64 -19.77 11.49
CA GLY A 11 -1.11 -19.10 10.29
C GLY A 11 -2.63 -18.89 10.24
N GLN A 12 -3.30 -18.94 11.38
CA GLN A 12 -4.73 -18.64 11.52
C GLN A 12 -4.96 -17.74 12.73
N MET A 13 -5.72 -16.66 12.53
CA MET A 13 -6.04 -15.72 13.61
C MET A 13 -7.50 -15.29 13.54
N PRO A 14 -8.28 -15.50 14.63
CA PRO A 14 -9.63 -14.95 14.72
C PRO A 14 -9.61 -13.43 14.72
N MET A 15 -10.44 -12.82 13.88
CA MET A 15 -10.62 -11.38 13.79
C MET A 15 -12.12 -11.07 13.65
N ASP A 16 -12.73 -10.62 14.73
CA ASP A 16 -14.15 -10.20 14.77
C ASP A 16 -15.14 -11.15 14.08
N GLY A 17 -15.12 -12.42 14.49
CA GLY A 17 -16.02 -13.45 13.97
C GLY A 17 -15.63 -14.07 12.62
N ARG A 18 -14.52 -13.62 12.02
CA ARG A 18 -13.87 -14.24 10.86
C ARG A 18 -12.49 -14.75 11.21
N VAL A 19 -11.93 -15.60 10.37
CA VAL A 19 -10.57 -16.12 10.56
C VAL A 19 -9.70 -15.63 9.42
N MET A 20 -8.68 -14.83 9.75
CA MET A 20 -7.59 -14.48 8.83
C MET A 20 -6.67 -15.68 8.68
N LYS A 21 -6.23 -15.96 7.46
CA LYS A 21 -5.36 -17.12 7.18
C LYS A 21 -4.19 -16.73 6.29
N ASP A 22 -3.02 -17.27 6.65
CA ASP A 22 -1.86 -17.31 5.77
C ASP A 22 -1.99 -18.45 4.75
N HIS A 23 -1.30 -18.35 3.62
CA HIS A 23 -1.39 -19.38 2.58
C HIS A 23 -0.87 -20.75 3.05
N ASN A 24 0.04 -20.79 4.03
CA ASN A 24 0.65 -22.00 4.58
C ASN A 24 0.00 -22.50 5.89
N TRP A 25 -1.17 -21.97 6.27
CA TRP A 25 -1.85 -22.35 7.52
C TRP A 25 -2.03 -23.88 7.68
N HIS A 26 -2.22 -24.61 6.58
CA HIS A 26 -2.37 -26.07 6.56
C HIS A 26 -1.01 -26.82 6.75
N ARG A 27 0.10 -26.09 6.74
CA ARG A 27 1.46 -26.60 6.98
C ARG A 27 2.04 -26.13 8.33
N GLY A 28 1.22 -25.52 9.19
CA GLY A 28 1.60 -25.08 10.54
C GLY A 28 1.94 -23.60 10.66
N GLY A 29 1.75 -22.81 9.61
CA GLY A 29 1.98 -21.35 9.64
C GLY A 29 3.46 -20.97 9.71
N TYR A 30 3.71 -19.73 10.15
CA TYR A 30 5.08 -19.18 10.24
C TYR A 30 5.58 -18.97 11.67
N GLY A 31 4.68 -18.97 12.68
CA GLY A 31 5.05 -18.68 14.06
C GLY A 31 5.43 -17.22 14.27
N LYS A 32 6.54 -16.98 14.98
CA LYS A 32 7.02 -15.61 15.29
C LYS A 32 7.84 -15.06 14.12
N MET A 33 7.46 -13.86 13.68
CA MET A 33 8.11 -13.15 12.58
C MET A 33 8.26 -11.66 12.88
N THR A 34 9.32 -11.06 12.37
CA THR A 34 9.49 -9.61 12.29
C THR A 34 8.59 -9.00 11.20
N VAL A 35 8.36 -7.69 11.24
CA VAL A 35 7.64 -6.96 10.17
C VAL A 35 8.31 -7.18 8.81
N THR A 36 9.63 -7.21 8.77
CA THR A 36 10.39 -7.49 7.54
C THR A 36 10.05 -8.86 6.96
N GLU A 37 10.06 -9.91 7.79
CA GLU A 37 9.72 -11.27 7.38
C GLU A 37 8.25 -11.39 6.99
N ILE A 38 7.32 -10.75 7.73
CA ILE A 38 5.88 -10.71 7.42
C ILE A 38 5.65 -10.20 6.00
N LEU A 39 6.30 -9.09 5.64
CA LEU A 39 6.19 -8.53 4.29
C LEU A 39 6.90 -9.42 3.25
N GLY A 40 8.04 -10.01 3.62
CA GLY A 40 8.81 -10.92 2.76
C GLY A 40 8.01 -12.14 2.32
N VAL A 41 7.31 -12.80 3.25
CA VAL A 41 6.49 -13.99 2.97
C VAL A 41 5.04 -13.66 2.66
N SER A 42 4.67 -12.38 2.62
CA SER A 42 3.29 -11.93 2.38
C SER A 42 2.28 -12.54 3.37
N SER A 43 2.61 -12.52 4.67
CA SER A 43 1.71 -13.03 5.71
C SER A 43 0.49 -12.13 5.88
N ASN A 44 -0.69 -12.69 5.61
CA ASN A 44 -1.97 -12.03 5.84
C ASN A 44 -2.23 -11.82 7.34
N VAL A 45 -1.95 -12.85 8.14
CA VAL A 45 -2.13 -12.83 9.59
C VAL A 45 -1.25 -11.75 10.22
N GLY A 46 0.05 -11.74 9.88
CA GLY A 46 0.98 -10.76 10.41
C GLY A 46 0.63 -9.32 10.03
N THR A 47 0.31 -9.07 8.76
CA THR A 47 -0.08 -7.74 8.29
C THR A 47 -1.37 -7.26 8.94
N SER A 48 -2.40 -8.11 8.97
CA SER A 48 -3.69 -7.78 9.58
C SER A 48 -3.58 -7.53 11.09
N TYR A 49 -2.79 -8.34 11.79
CA TYR A 49 -2.52 -8.14 13.21
C TYR A 49 -1.89 -6.77 13.49
N ILE A 50 -0.84 -6.41 12.73
CA ILE A 50 -0.16 -5.13 12.90
C ILE A 50 -1.12 -3.97 12.72
N ILE A 51 -1.92 -4.01 11.67
CA ILE A 51 -2.85 -2.91 11.38
C ILE A 51 -3.97 -2.84 12.41
N ASP A 52 -4.54 -3.96 12.80
CA ASP A 52 -5.58 -4.00 13.83
C ASP A 52 -5.03 -3.56 15.20
N HIS A 53 -3.87 -4.04 15.59
CA HIS A 53 -3.23 -3.71 16.87
C HIS A 53 -2.92 -2.21 17.01
N PHE A 54 -2.37 -1.58 15.96
CA PHE A 54 -1.94 -0.17 16.05
C PHE A 54 -3.01 0.84 15.63
N TYR A 55 -4.04 0.42 14.88
CA TYR A 55 -5.07 1.31 14.35
C TYR A 55 -6.50 0.89 14.69
N GLY A 56 -6.73 -0.31 15.24
CA GLY A 56 -8.07 -0.83 15.53
C GLY A 56 -8.87 0.06 16.47
N SER A 57 -8.23 0.71 17.45
CA SER A 57 -8.86 1.69 18.34
C SER A 57 -9.18 3.02 17.64
N ASN A 58 -8.52 3.34 16.53
CA ASN A 58 -8.74 4.55 15.73
C ASN A 58 -8.49 4.29 14.23
N PRO A 59 -9.41 3.60 13.53
CA PRO A 59 -9.25 3.28 12.11
C PRO A 59 -9.09 4.50 11.21
N GLN A 60 -9.64 5.65 11.60
CA GLN A 60 -9.50 6.89 10.84
C GLN A 60 -8.03 7.29 10.66
N LYS A 61 -7.19 7.03 11.67
CA LYS A 61 -5.76 7.32 11.60
C LYS A 61 -5.04 6.52 10.49
N PHE A 62 -5.48 5.29 10.23
CA PHE A 62 -4.97 4.48 9.12
C PHE A 62 -5.39 5.09 7.78
N VAL A 63 -6.69 5.38 7.61
CA VAL A 63 -7.23 6.00 6.39
C VAL A 63 -6.56 7.34 6.11
N ASP A 64 -6.37 8.17 7.13
CA ASP A 64 -5.66 9.45 7.01
C ASP A 64 -4.18 9.25 6.61
N GLY A 65 -3.58 8.14 7.02
CA GLY A 65 -2.25 7.73 6.57
C GLY A 65 -2.20 7.47 5.07
N LEU A 66 -3.16 6.72 4.54
CA LEU A 66 -3.29 6.44 3.11
C LEU A 66 -3.52 7.74 2.30
N LYS A 67 -4.37 8.65 2.82
CA LYS A 67 -4.60 9.96 2.22
C LYS A 67 -3.33 10.81 2.15
N ARG A 68 -2.55 10.86 3.24
CA ARG A 68 -1.27 11.58 3.25
C ARG A 68 -0.28 11.07 2.20
N MET A 69 -0.36 9.79 1.85
CA MET A 69 0.44 9.19 0.78
C MET A 69 -0.17 9.37 -0.62
N SER A 70 -1.32 10.05 -0.72
CA SER A 70 -2.05 10.34 -1.97
C SER A 70 -2.49 9.09 -2.76
N ILE A 71 -2.71 7.96 -2.07
CA ILE A 71 -3.16 6.71 -2.71
C ILE A 71 -4.63 6.79 -3.12
N ASP A 72 -5.42 7.58 -2.42
CA ASP A 72 -6.86 7.77 -2.62
C ASP A 72 -7.21 8.87 -3.63
N GLN A 73 -6.21 9.49 -4.24
CA GLN A 73 -6.44 10.63 -5.15
C GLN A 73 -6.56 10.18 -6.61
N PRO A 74 -7.49 10.78 -7.39
CA PRO A 74 -7.46 10.62 -8.83
C PRO A 74 -6.18 11.21 -9.40
N LEU A 75 -5.63 10.58 -10.42
CA LEU A 75 -4.36 10.97 -11.02
C LEU A 75 -4.51 12.01 -12.14
N HIS A 76 -5.74 12.25 -12.63
CA HIS A 76 -6.03 13.16 -13.74
C HIS A 76 -5.15 12.87 -14.96
N LEU A 77 -5.21 11.63 -15.41
CA LEU A 77 -4.39 11.12 -16.50
C LEU A 77 -4.70 11.79 -17.85
N GLN A 78 -3.75 11.78 -18.76
CA GLN A 78 -3.89 12.30 -20.13
C GLN A 78 -4.76 11.42 -21.03
N ILE A 79 -5.31 10.32 -20.52
CA ILE A 79 -6.16 9.37 -21.24
C ILE A 79 -7.54 9.30 -20.59
N SER A 80 -8.55 8.95 -21.38
CA SER A 80 -9.91 8.71 -20.86
C SER A 80 -10.02 7.34 -20.17
N GLY A 81 -11.03 7.20 -19.28
CA GLY A 81 -11.32 5.95 -18.61
C GLY A 81 -10.52 5.72 -17.33
N GLU A 82 -9.97 6.77 -16.74
CA GLU A 82 -9.32 6.68 -15.43
C GLU A 82 -10.28 6.16 -14.36
N GLY A 83 -9.89 5.07 -13.68
CA GLY A 83 -10.58 4.57 -12.50
C GLY A 83 -10.38 5.48 -11.31
N LYS A 84 -11.40 5.61 -10.46
CA LYS A 84 -11.31 6.40 -9.22
C LYS A 84 -10.98 5.49 -8.05
N PRO A 85 -9.97 5.82 -7.22
CA PRO A 85 -9.72 5.12 -5.98
C PRO A 85 -10.92 5.26 -5.03
N ASN A 86 -11.24 4.18 -4.32
CA ASN A 86 -12.23 4.18 -3.25
C ASN A 86 -11.65 3.46 -2.04
N ILE A 87 -11.33 4.23 -0.99
CA ILE A 87 -10.83 3.73 0.30
C ILE A 87 -11.86 4.13 1.36
N ARG A 88 -12.58 3.15 1.84
CA ARG A 88 -13.68 3.34 2.78
C ARG A 88 -13.18 3.83 4.14
N GLY A 89 -13.80 4.89 4.65
CA GLY A 89 -13.53 5.42 5.99
C GLY A 89 -14.48 4.89 7.06
N PRO A 90 -14.11 4.98 8.36
CA PRO A 90 -14.91 4.43 9.46
C PRO A 90 -16.28 5.12 9.67
N LYS A 91 -16.50 6.27 9.07
CA LYS A 91 -17.80 6.96 9.09
C LYS A 91 -18.73 6.54 7.96
N GLU A 92 -18.24 5.75 7.03
CA GLU A 92 -19.02 5.30 5.88
C GLU A 92 -19.86 4.08 6.22
N ARG A 93 -20.99 3.97 5.51
CA ARG A 93 -21.86 2.80 5.61
C ARG A 93 -21.07 1.54 5.29
N TYR A 94 -21.33 0.48 6.07
CA TYR A 94 -20.68 -0.84 5.96
C TYR A 94 -19.22 -0.90 6.43
N PHE A 95 -18.66 0.11 7.07
CA PHE A 95 -17.40 -0.05 7.77
C PHE A 95 -17.64 -0.87 9.05
N ALA A 96 -17.16 -2.10 9.05
CA ALA A 96 -17.24 -3.03 10.18
C ALA A 96 -15.89 -3.15 10.88
N LYS A 97 -15.85 -3.78 12.05
CA LYS A 97 -14.60 -4.09 12.75
C LYS A 97 -13.64 -4.94 11.90
N THR A 98 -14.18 -5.82 11.06
CA THR A 98 -13.40 -6.61 10.11
C THR A 98 -12.82 -5.80 8.94
N THR A 99 -13.37 -4.61 8.63
CA THR A 99 -12.96 -3.83 7.46
C THR A 99 -11.47 -3.48 7.52
N LEU A 100 -10.98 -3.00 8.66
CA LEU A 100 -9.59 -2.58 8.79
C LEU A 100 -8.57 -3.73 8.60
N PRO A 101 -8.69 -4.89 9.27
CA PRO A 101 -7.82 -6.03 9.01
C PRO A 101 -7.84 -6.51 7.57
N TRP A 102 -9.01 -6.56 6.93
CA TRP A 102 -9.13 -6.98 5.52
C TRP A 102 -8.60 -5.93 4.55
N MET A 103 -8.76 -4.65 4.87
CA MET A 103 -8.19 -3.55 4.09
C MET A 103 -6.66 -3.62 4.04
N SER A 104 -6.03 -4.05 5.14
CA SER A 104 -4.58 -4.16 5.23
C SER A 104 -3.94 -5.14 4.24
N ILE A 105 -4.73 -6.08 3.74
CA ILE A 105 -4.31 -7.09 2.75
C ILE A 105 -4.99 -6.89 1.38
N GLY A 106 -5.56 -5.69 1.14
CA GLY A 106 -6.08 -5.26 -0.15
C GLY A 106 -7.56 -5.51 -0.42
N TYR A 107 -8.29 -6.12 0.52
CA TYR A 107 -9.75 -6.20 0.43
C TYR A 107 -10.40 -4.89 0.93
N GLU A 108 -11.71 -4.73 0.68
CA GLU A 108 -12.50 -3.56 1.12
C GLU A 108 -11.97 -2.21 0.56
N THR A 109 -11.04 -2.26 -0.40
CA THR A 109 -10.52 -1.10 -1.13
C THR A 109 -10.62 -1.31 -2.64
N GLN A 110 -10.79 -0.23 -3.36
CA GLN A 110 -10.72 -0.21 -4.82
C GLN A 110 -9.67 0.83 -5.22
N VAL A 111 -8.47 0.37 -5.53
CA VAL A 111 -7.38 1.26 -5.95
C VAL A 111 -6.93 0.82 -7.33
N PRO A 112 -7.03 1.68 -8.36
CA PRO A 112 -6.58 1.33 -9.70
C PRO A 112 -5.11 0.94 -9.71
N PRO A 113 -4.69 -0.06 -10.53
CA PRO A 113 -3.28 -0.49 -10.61
C PRO A 113 -2.31 0.65 -10.87
N ILE A 114 -2.71 1.66 -11.64
CA ILE A 114 -1.88 2.83 -11.93
C ILE A 114 -1.60 3.68 -10.67
N ASN A 115 -2.54 3.74 -9.71
CA ASN A 115 -2.31 4.41 -8.43
C ASN A 115 -1.32 3.63 -7.58
N ILE A 116 -1.41 2.29 -7.56
CA ILE A 116 -0.44 1.43 -6.88
C ILE A 116 0.95 1.61 -7.49
N LEU A 117 1.06 1.57 -8.82
CA LEU A 117 2.32 1.84 -9.51
C LEU A 117 2.89 3.22 -9.17
N THR A 118 2.05 4.25 -9.15
CA THR A 118 2.44 5.62 -8.79
C THR A 118 2.99 5.70 -7.37
N PHE A 119 2.37 4.98 -6.42
CA PHE A 119 2.84 4.90 -5.04
C PHE A 119 4.22 4.22 -4.94
N TYR A 120 4.40 3.05 -5.55
CA TYR A 120 5.71 2.36 -5.57
C TYR A 120 6.78 3.19 -6.29
N ASN A 121 6.41 3.88 -7.38
CA ASN A 121 7.30 4.83 -8.03
C ASN A 121 7.73 5.97 -7.09
N GLY A 122 6.81 6.49 -6.28
CA GLY A 122 7.12 7.47 -5.24
C GLY A 122 8.17 6.95 -4.24
N ILE A 123 8.07 5.69 -3.80
CA ILE A 123 9.09 5.05 -2.96
C ILE A 123 10.45 4.98 -3.69
N ALA A 124 10.46 4.58 -4.96
CA ALA A 124 11.66 4.52 -5.79
C ALA A 124 12.26 5.90 -6.05
N ASN A 125 11.42 6.92 -6.19
CA ASN A 125 11.78 8.31 -6.50
C ASN A 125 11.99 9.17 -5.23
N ASN A 126 12.71 8.67 -4.25
CA ASN A 126 13.08 9.37 -3.02
C ASN A 126 11.89 9.95 -2.22
N GLY A 127 10.74 9.29 -2.26
CA GLY A 127 9.54 9.72 -1.56
C GLY A 127 8.74 10.81 -2.29
N VAL A 128 9.12 11.16 -3.51
CA VAL A 128 8.42 12.13 -4.36
C VAL A 128 7.51 11.39 -5.32
N SER A 129 6.20 11.52 -5.14
CA SER A 129 5.20 10.96 -6.06
C SER A 129 4.95 11.92 -7.22
N VAL A 130 5.02 11.40 -8.44
CA VAL A 130 4.81 12.17 -9.68
C VAL A 130 3.64 11.60 -10.46
N ARG A 131 2.95 12.46 -11.22
CA ARG A 131 1.84 12.07 -12.10
C ARG A 131 2.35 11.16 -13.23
N PRO A 132 1.74 9.99 -13.45
CA PRO A 132 2.03 9.19 -14.63
C PRO A 132 1.75 9.97 -15.91
N LYS A 133 2.64 9.86 -16.87
CA LYS A 133 2.61 10.62 -18.11
C LYS A 133 2.69 9.68 -19.31
N PHE A 134 1.71 9.76 -20.21
CA PHE A 134 1.64 8.93 -21.42
C PHE A 134 2.17 9.66 -22.64
N VAL A 135 2.12 11.00 -22.62
CA VAL A 135 2.64 11.85 -23.69
C VAL A 135 3.73 12.75 -23.12
N LYS A 136 4.92 12.68 -23.68
CA LYS A 136 6.06 13.53 -23.30
C LYS A 136 6.05 14.87 -24.02
N ALA A 137 5.80 14.83 -25.34
CA ALA A 137 5.76 16.01 -26.18
C ALA A 137 4.86 15.80 -27.40
N ALA A 138 4.34 16.88 -27.95
CA ALA A 138 3.74 16.90 -29.27
C ALA A 138 4.78 17.49 -30.28
N ILE A 139 4.90 16.82 -31.43
CA ILE A 139 5.85 17.19 -32.48
C ILE A 139 5.07 17.49 -33.75
N LYS A 140 5.40 18.57 -34.44
CA LYS A 140 4.90 18.95 -35.74
C LYS A 140 6.08 19.32 -36.66
N ASP A 141 6.13 18.74 -37.83
CA ASP A 141 7.18 19.00 -38.86
C ASP A 141 8.62 18.83 -38.30
N GLY A 142 8.81 17.87 -37.35
CA GLY A 142 10.10 17.60 -36.72
C GLY A 142 10.43 18.50 -35.52
N GLU A 143 9.62 19.50 -35.23
CA GLU A 143 9.81 20.42 -34.12
C GLU A 143 8.84 20.12 -32.96
N VAL A 144 9.34 20.28 -31.72
CA VAL A 144 8.53 20.16 -30.51
C VAL A 144 7.63 21.38 -30.38
N VAL A 145 6.32 21.20 -30.57
CA VAL A 145 5.32 22.28 -30.46
C VAL A 145 4.73 22.40 -29.05
N LYS A 146 4.83 21.32 -28.25
CA LYS A 146 4.36 21.34 -26.87
C LYS A 146 5.09 20.27 -26.06
N GLU A 147 5.58 20.63 -24.89
CA GLU A 147 6.10 19.70 -23.88
C GLU A 147 5.13 19.55 -22.73
N TYR A 148 5.10 18.34 -22.14
CA TYR A 148 4.36 18.04 -20.93
C TYR A 148 5.35 17.80 -19.79
N PRO A 149 5.54 18.77 -18.89
CA PRO A 149 6.49 18.64 -17.78
C PRO A 149 6.09 17.53 -16.82
N THR A 150 7.04 17.15 -15.95
CA THR A 150 6.74 16.26 -14.82
C THR A 150 5.99 17.05 -13.76
N GLU A 151 4.86 16.50 -13.31
CA GLU A 151 4.04 17.10 -12.27
C GLU A 151 4.19 16.31 -10.97
N VAL A 152 4.53 17.01 -9.88
CA VAL A 152 4.62 16.43 -8.55
C VAL A 152 3.23 16.38 -7.92
N ILE A 153 2.78 15.18 -7.54
CA ILE A 153 1.51 14.95 -6.82
C ILE A 153 1.74 15.14 -5.32
N ASN A 154 2.81 14.52 -4.81
CA ASN A 154 3.14 14.58 -3.40
C ASN A 154 4.67 14.69 -3.25
N PRO A 155 5.19 15.78 -2.69
CA PRO A 155 6.63 15.99 -2.58
C PRO A 155 7.28 15.11 -1.50
N LYS A 156 6.49 14.53 -0.58
CA LYS A 156 7.03 13.71 0.51
C LYS A 156 5.97 12.75 1.06
N ILE A 157 5.93 11.53 0.53
CA ILE A 157 4.94 10.50 0.95
C ILE A 157 5.21 9.93 2.35
N CYS A 158 6.46 9.99 2.83
CA CYS A 158 6.84 9.53 4.18
C CYS A 158 8.15 10.18 4.63
N SER A 159 8.58 9.91 5.88
CA SER A 159 9.88 10.37 6.38
C SER A 159 11.03 9.63 5.70
N ASP A 160 12.21 10.26 5.66
CA ASP A 160 13.41 9.68 5.04
C ASP A 160 13.83 8.37 5.74
N LYS A 161 13.65 8.31 7.07
CA LYS A 161 13.85 7.09 7.85
C LYS A 161 12.90 5.96 7.41
N THR A 162 11.61 6.27 7.28
CA THR A 162 10.60 5.29 6.81
C THR A 162 10.91 4.85 5.39
N LEU A 163 11.31 5.79 4.53
CA LEU A 163 11.66 5.51 3.15
C LEU A 163 12.86 4.55 3.04
N SER A 164 13.91 4.77 3.82
CA SER A 164 15.06 3.88 3.87
C SER A 164 14.66 2.47 4.32
N GLN A 165 13.86 2.37 5.38
CA GLN A 165 13.40 1.09 5.92
C GLN A 165 12.54 0.32 4.91
N ILE A 166 11.56 0.96 4.29
CA ILE A 166 10.68 0.27 3.34
C ILE A 166 11.43 -0.17 2.07
N ARG A 167 12.40 0.59 1.60
CA ARG A 167 13.25 0.21 0.46
C ARG A 167 14.08 -1.03 0.76
N GLU A 168 14.62 -1.15 1.97
CA GLU A 168 15.36 -2.32 2.39
C GLU A 168 14.45 -3.55 2.44
N ILE A 169 13.25 -3.42 3.04
CA ILE A 169 12.27 -4.50 3.07
C ILE A 169 11.89 -4.94 1.65
N LEU A 170 11.55 -4.00 0.77
CA LEU A 170 11.17 -4.31 -0.61
C LEU A 170 12.32 -4.97 -1.40
N ARG A 171 13.57 -4.61 -1.12
CA ARG A 171 14.73 -5.29 -1.72
C ARG A 171 14.81 -6.74 -1.28
N LYS A 172 14.55 -7.04 -0.01
CA LYS A 172 14.50 -8.41 0.51
C LYS A 172 13.36 -9.21 -0.12
N VAL A 173 12.17 -8.62 -0.23
CA VAL A 173 11.02 -9.27 -0.90
C VAL A 173 11.37 -9.74 -2.32
N VAL A 174 12.13 -8.93 -3.08
CA VAL A 174 12.49 -9.25 -4.47
C VAL A 174 13.74 -10.13 -4.56
N GLY A 175 14.72 -9.91 -3.69
CA GLY A 175 16.03 -10.56 -3.78
C GLY A 175 16.13 -11.91 -3.07
N GLU A 176 15.43 -12.05 -1.95
CA GLU A 176 15.47 -13.28 -1.13
C GLU A 176 14.28 -14.22 -1.46
N GLY A 177 13.28 -13.70 -2.16
CA GLY A 177 12.11 -14.44 -2.64
C GLY A 177 11.16 -14.94 -1.54
N LEU A 178 10.00 -15.40 -1.99
CA LEU A 178 9.07 -16.22 -1.19
C LEU A 178 9.43 -17.69 -1.31
#